data_8d3dfe9b037567219507801c378afb95
#
_entry.id   8d3dfe9b037567219507801c378afb95
#
_cell.length_a   1.000
_cell.length_b   1.000
_cell.length_c   1.000
_cell.angle_alpha   90.00
_cell.angle_beta   90.00
_cell.angle_gamma   90.00
#
_symmetry.space_group_name_H-M   'P 1'
#
loop_
_entity.id
_entity.type
_entity.pdbx_description
1 polymer ?
#
loop_
_entity_poly.entity_id
_entity_poly.type
_entity_poly.pdbx_seq_one_letter_code
_entity_poly.pdbx_strand_id
1 'polypeptide(L)'
;ERKKIPKSNPMNYVYKIILNSTFGLSNDVNSFFYDPELCMRITINGQLTLMMLYEQIMERIPGAIALLQNTDGVETIIPKEHYDLYMQICEEWEQTTSLNLEHDQYQKLVLSDVNNYIGVNNYVKVDITKWREVKQSQPHYLFKVENDKFSFAPVKLKGRFDFHDLQLHKNKSKLVIPKALYQYFVNDILPE
;
A
#
# COMPACT_ATOMS: atom_id res chain seq x y z
N GLU A 1 -12.15 -6.42 -17.47
CA GLU A 1 -13.51 -6.08 -16.98
C GLU A 1 -13.45 -5.36 -15.61
N ARG A 2 -12.80 -5.94 -14.56
CA ARG A 2 -12.76 -5.35 -13.22
C ARG A 2 -12.23 -3.91 -13.19
N LYS A 3 -11.15 -3.60 -13.96
CA LYS A 3 -10.56 -2.25 -14.02
C LYS A 3 -11.53 -1.18 -14.57
N LYS A 4 -12.57 -1.57 -15.31
CA LYS A 4 -13.59 -0.67 -15.86
C LYS A 4 -14.69 -0.33 -14.86
N ILE A 5 -14.73 -1.01 -13.71
CA ILE A 5 -15.78 -0.86 -12.69
C ILE A 5 -15.21 -0.07 -11.52
N PRO A 6 -15.86 1.01 -11.08
CA PRO A 6 -15.41 1.79 -9.92
C PRO A 6 -15.24 0.93 -8.67
N LYS A 7 -14.23 1.23 -7.83
CA LYS A 7 -13.97 0.49 -6.58
C LYS A 7 -15.17 0.54 -5.60
N SER A 8 -16.03 1.55 -5.69
CA SER A 8 -17.26 1.69 -4.90
C SER A 8 -18.39 0.75 -5.33
N ASN A 9 -18.31 0.17 -6.51
CA ASN A 9 -19.34 -0.76 -6.99
C ASN A 9 -19.12 -2.15 -6.40
N PRO A 10 -20.13 -2.80 -5.78
CA PRO A 10 -20.03 -4.15 -5.22
C PRO A 10 -19.52 -5.20 -6.21
N MET A 11 -19.82 -5.05 -7.49
CA MET A 11 -19.33 -5.96 -8.54
C MET A 11 -17.80 -5.95 -8.67
N ASN A 12 -17.14 -4.83 -8.39
CA ASN A 12 -15.67 -4.79 -8.37
C ASN A 12 -15.10 -5.72 -7.31
N TYR A 13 -15.74 -5.78 -6.13
CA TYR A 13 -15.38 -6.69 -5.06
C TYR A 13 -15.64 -8.16 -5.44
N VAL A 14 -16.77 -8.46 -6.06
CA VAL A 14 -17.09 -9.81 -6.54
C VAL A 14 -16.03 -10.31 -7.52
N TYR A 15 -15.66 -9.51 -8.51
CA TYR A 15 -14.58 -9.85 -9.44
C TYR A 15 -13.23 -10.06 -8.74
N LYS A 16 -12.93 -9.25 -7.71
CA LYS A 16 -11.72 -9.45 -6.90
C LYS A 16 -11.72 -10.82 -6.22
N ILE A 17 -12.82 -11.19 -5.60
CA ILE A 17 -12.94 -12.49 -4.92
C ILE A 17 -12.81 -13.64 -5.92
N ILE A 18 -13.50 -13.58 -7.07
CA ILE A 18 -13.41 -14.62 -8.10
C ILE A 18 -11.95 -14.83 -8.53
N LEU A 19 -11.22 -13.74 -8.87
CA LEU A 19 -9.83 -13.83 -9.29
C LEU A 19 -8.92 -14.42 -8.21
N ASN A 20 -9.06 -13.96 -6.97
CA ASN A 20 -8.26 -14.45 -5.85
C ASN A 20 -8.60 -15.92 -5.51
N SER A 21 -9.88 -16.28 -5.57
CA SER A 21 -10.33 -17.67 -5.32
C SER A 21 -9.80 -18.62 -6.37
N THR A 22 -9.78 -18.23 -7.64
CA THR A 22 -9.21 -19.06 -8.72
C THR A 22 -7.75 -19.38 -8.45
N PHE A 23 -6.95 -18.37 -8.04
CA PHE A 23 -5.56 -18.59 -7.63
C PHE A 23 -5.46 -19.50 -6.40
N GLY A 24 -6.28 -19.26 -5.35
CA GLY A 24 -6.30 -20.10 -4.15
C GLY A 24 -6.67 -21.56 -4.44
N LEU A 25 -7.69 -21.78 -5.30
CA LEU A 25 -8.14 -23.10 -5.70
C LEU A 25 -7.12 -23.85 -6.56
N SER A 26 -6.22 -23.16 -7.24
CA SER A 26 -5.15 -23.83 -7.99
C SER A 26 -4.12 -24.53 -7.10
N ASN A 27 -4.06 -24.16 -5.82
CA ASN A 27 -3.18 -24.81 -4.83
C ASN A 27 -3.93 -25.77 -3.86
N ASP A 28 -5.22 -25.93 -4.00
CA ASP A 28 -6.02 -26.82 -3.16
C ASP A 28 -6.16 -28.19 -3.83
N VAL A 29 -5.63 -29.23 -3.20
CA VAL A 29 -5.63 -30.63 -3.69
C VAL A 29 -7.04 -31.19 -3.92
N ASN A 30 -8.07 -30.66 -3.26
CA ASN A 30 -9.45 -31.07 -3.42
C ASN A 30 -10.21 -30.26 -4.46
N SER A 31 -9.55 -29.28 -5.09
CA SER A 31 -10.17 -28.40 -6.07
C SER A 31 -10.16 -29.01 -7.47
N PHE A 32 -11.24 -28.80 -8.22
CA PHE A 32 -11.28 -29.08 -9.65
C PHE A 32 -10.22 -28.27 -10.46
N PHE A 33 -9.83 -27.10 -9.92
CA PHE A 33 -8.82 -26.23 -10.53
C PHE A 33 -7.40 -26.50 -10.01
N TYR A 34 -7.16 -27.66 -9.37
CA TYR A 34 -5.85 -27.99 -8.83
C TYR A 34 -4.77 -28.01 -9.91
N ASP A 35 -3.89 -27.04 -9.86
CA ASP A 35 -2.71 -26.86 -10.72
C ASP A 35 -1.61 -26.18 -9.93
N PRO A 36 -0.84 -26.91 -9.11
CA PRO A 36 0.21 -26.35 -8.28
C PRO A 36 1.35 -25.74 -9.10
N GLU A 37 1.56 -26.22 -10.32
CA GLU A 37 2.58 -25.66 -11.23
C GLU A 37 2.18 -24.25 -11.68
N LEU A 38 0.91 -24.04 -12.05
CA LEU A 38 0.38 -22.71 -12.36
C LEU A 38 0.51 -21.75 -11.16
N CYS A 39 0.15 -22.22 -9.96
CA CYS A 39 0.28 -21.45 -8.74
C CYS A 39 1.73 -20.99 -8.49
N MET A 40 2.68 -21.91 -8.61
CA MET A 40 4.11 -21.61 -8.48
C MET A 40 4.60 -20.63 -9.57
N ARG A 41 4.22 -20.85 -10.81
CA ARG A 41 4.59 -19.95 -11.93
C ARG A 41 4.10 -18.53 -11.68
N ILE A 42 2.86 -18.33 -11.25
CA ILE A 42 2.31 -17.00 -10.94
C ILE A 42 3.12 -16.35 -9.82
N THR A 43 3.40 -17.09 -8.75
CA THR A 43 4.12 -16.56 -7.58
C THR A 43 5.56 -16.18 -7.93
N ILE A 44 6.30 -17.07 -8.57
CA ILE A 44 7.71 -16.85 -8.94
C ILE A 44 7.82 -15.72 -9.96
N ASN A 45 6.97 -15.70 -10.99
CA ASN A 45 6.99 -14.63 -11.97
C ASN A 45 6.67 -13.26 -11.34
N GLY A 46 5.71 -13.21 -10.39
CA GLY A 46 5.43 -12.01 -9.63
C GLY A 46 6.65 -11.50 -8.84
N GLN A 47 7.35 -12.40 -8.16
CA GLN A 47 8.58 -12.06 -7.42
C GLN A 47 9.70 -11.59 -8.35
N LEU A 48 9.93 -12.29 -9.45
CA LEU A 48 10.97 -11.93 -10.42
C LEU A 48 10.70 -10.59 -11.11
N THR A 49 9.44 -10.28 -11.43
CA THR A 49 9.08 -8.98 -12.01
C THR A 49 9.30 -7.84 -11.04
N LEU A 50 8.98 -8.01 -9.76
CA LEU A 50 9.29 -7.02 -8.73
C LEU A 50 10.80 -6.88 -8.49
N MET A 51 11.54 -7.99 -8.49
CA MET A 51 13.00 -7.99 -8.37
C MET A 51 13.65 -7.21 -9.53
N MET A 52 13.17 -7.40 -10.74
CA MET A 52 13.63 -6.65 -11.91
C MET A 52 13.41 -5.13 -11.74
N LEU A 53 12.26 -4.69 -11.21
CA LEU A 53 12.02 -3.28 -10.90
C LEU A 53 13.01 -2.76 -9.85
N TYR A 54 13.17 -3.52 -8.77
CA TYR A 54 14.09 -3.20 -7.69
C TYR A 54 15.52 -3.02 -8.19
N GLU A 55 16.04 -3.98 -8.97
CA GLU A 55 17.39 -3.93 -9.52
C GLU A 55 17.59 -2.70 -10.41
N GLN A 56 16.65 -2.41 -11.32
CA GLN A 56 16.73 -1.24 -12.17
C GLN A 56 16.74 0.08 -11.39
N ILE A 57 15.96 0.18 -10.32
CA ILE A 57 15.96 1.36 -9.45
C ILE A 57 17.32 1.52 -8.76
N MET A 58 17.84 0.43 -8.17
CA MET A 58 19.11 0.47 -7.43
C MET A 58 20.33 0.71 -8.32
N GLU A 59 20.33 0.19 -9.54
CA GLU A 59 21.44 0.36 -10.48
C GLU A 59 21.46 1.72 -11.16
N ARG A 60 20.27 2.24 -11.51
CA ARG A 60 20.17 3.44 -12.36
C ARG A 60 20.00 4.74 -11.58
N ILE A 61 19.59 4.69 -10.34
CA ILE A 61 19.34 5.89 -9.52
C ILE A 61 20.41 6.04 -8.45
N PRO A 62 21.35 6.99 -8.61
CA PRO A 62 22.35 7.26 -7.58
C PRO A 62 21.70 7.69 -6.26
N GLY A 63 22.11 7.08 -5.15
CA GLY A 63 21.59 7.41 -3.83
C GLY A 63 20.19 6.86 -3.52
N ALA A 64 19.64 5.98 -4.37
CA ALA A 64 18.44 5.23 -4.02
C ALA A 64 18.70 4.28 -2.86
N ILE A 65 17.77 4.19 -1.93
CA ILE A 65 17.84 3.30 -0.76
C ILE A 65 16.60 2.40 -0.75
N ALA A 66 16.84 1.10 -0.72
CA ALA A 66 15.76 0.13 -0.52
C ALA A 66 15.34 0.11 0.95
N LEU A 67 14.06 0.20 1.22
CA LEU A 67 13.49 0.12 2.56
C LEU A 67 12.81 -1.21 2.81
N LEU A 68 11.98 -1.63 1.87
CA LEU A 68 11.10 -2.76 2.04
C LEU A 68 10.73 -3.35 0.68
N GLN A 69 10.73 -4.66 0.58
CA GLN A 69 10.14 -5.40 -0.52
C GLN A 69 9.20 -6.45 0.06
N ASN A 70 7.99 -6.50 -0.44
CA ASN A 70 7.00 -7.51 -0.06
C ASN A 70 6.48 -8.24 -1.30
N THR A 71 5.38 -8.98 -1.17
CA THR A 71 4.81 -9.81 -2.24
C THR A 71 4.39 -9.04 -3.49
N ASP A 72 3.96 -7.79 -3.33
CA ASP A 72 3.30 -6.97 -4.35
C ASP A 72 3.77 -5.51 -4.39
N GLY A 73 4.85 -5.17 -3.70
CA GLY A 73 5.36 -3.81 -3.65
C GLY A 73 6.82 -3.69 -3.27
N VAL A 74 7.40 -2.58 -3.70
CA VAL A 74 8.77 -2.14 -3.38
C VAL A 74 8.68 -0.74 -2.80
N GLU A 75 9.26 -0.54 -1.62
CA GLU A 75 9.36 0.76 -0.97
C GLU A 75 10.81 1.24 -1.02
N THR A 76 11.02 2.43 -1.57
CA THR A 76 12.36 2.99 -1.77
C THR A 76 12.41 4.47 -1.41
N ILE A 77 13.56 4.94 -0.97
CA ILE A 77 13.85 6.37 -0.89
C ILE A 77 14.56 6.76 -2.17
N ILE A 78 13.99 7.73 -2.86
CA ILE A 78 14.54 8.28 -4.11
C ILE A 78 14.90 9.76 -3.88
N PRO A 79 16.13 10.21 -4.21
CA PRO A 79 16.47 11.62 -4.20
C PRO A 79 15.54 12.40 -5.13
N LYS A 80 15.07 13.56 -4.70
CA LYS A 80 14.07 14.35 -5.46
C LYS A 80 14.55 14.74 -6.86
N GLU A 81 15.84 14.93 -7.03
CA GLU A 81 16.48 15.26 -8.31
C GLU A 81 16.39 14.10 -9.33
N HIS A 82 16.20 12.87 -8.87
CA HIS A 82 16.09 11.68 -9.71
C HIS A 82 14.65 11.16 -9.85
N TYR A 83 13.66 11.95 -9.42
CA TYR A 83 12.26 11.52 -9.48
C TYR A 83 11.77 11.24 -10.90
N ASP A 84 12.17 12.07 -11.88
CA ASP A 84 11.80 11.88 -13.28
C ASP A 84 12.41 10.58 -13.85
N LEU A 85 13.66 10.29 -13.49
CA LEU A 85 14.31 9.02 -13.86
C LEU A 85 13.61 7.82 -13.23
N TYR A 86 13.18 7.94 -11.97
CA TYR A 86 12.38 6.91 -11.32
C TYR A 86 11.08 6.64 -12.07
N MET A 87 10.35 7.67 -12.47
CA MET A 87 9.10 7.53 -13.23
C MET A 87 9.36 6.88 -14.59
N GLN A 88 10.43 7.24 -15.27
CA GLN A 88 10.83 6.60 -16.53
C GLN A 88 11.10 5.09 -16.33
N ILE A 89 11.82 4.70 -15.30
CA ILE A 89 12.08 3.28 -14.99
C ILE A 89 10.76 2.52 -14.74
N CYS A 90 9.84 3.14 -14.01
CA CYS A 90 8.53 2.55 -13.75
C CYS A 90 7.72 2.35 -15.05
N GLU A 91 7.73 3.34 -15.96
CA GLU A 91 7.06 3.25 -17.25
C GLU A 91 7.68 2.17 -18.15
N GLU A 92 9.01 2.08 -18.22
CA GLU A 92 9.73 1.03 -18.96
C GLU A 92 9.37 -0.37 -18.42
N TRP A 93 9.26 -0.49 -17.09
CA TRP A 93 8.86 -1.73 -16.44
C TRP A 93 7.40 -2.09 -16.75
N GLU A 94 6.46 -1.13 -16.68
CA GLU A 94 5.06 -1.34 -17.03
C GLU A 94 4.89 -1.79 -18.49
N GLN A 95 5.63 -1.19 -19.41
CA GLN A 95 5.63 -1.56 -20.83
C GLN A 95 6.14 -3.00 -21.03
N THR A 96 7.20 -3.38 -20.31
CA THR A 96 7.82 -4.70 -20.43
C THR A 96 6.94 -5.80 -19.83
N THR A 97 6.32 -5.54 -18.68
CA THR A 97 5.54 -6.55 -17.93
C THR A 97 4.06 -6.55 -18.27
N SER A 98 3.55 -5.50 -18.91
CA SER A 98 2.11 -5.25 -19.11
C SER A 98 1.32 -5.16 -17.78
N LEU A 99 2.00 -4.91 -16.67
CA LEU A 99 1.41 -4.66 -15.37
C LEU A 99 1.36 -3.15 -15.11
N ASN A 100 0.53 -2.71 -14.18
CA ASN A 100 0.46 -1.29 -13.78
C ASN A 100 0.89 -1.14 -12.33
N LEU A 101 1.72 -0.13 -12.08
CA LEU A 101 2.14 0.27 -10.74
C LEU A 101 1.13 1.28 -10.14
N GLU A 102 0.89 1.17 -8.86
CA GLU A 102 0.25 2.23 -8.07
C GLU A 102 1.35 2.89 -7.22
N HIS A 103 1.44 4.22 -7.28
CA HIS A 103 2.48 4.98 -6.58
C HIS A 103 1.91 5.64 -5.33
N ASP A 104 2.43 5.23 -4.17
CA ASP A 104 2.20 5.91 -2.90
C ASP A 104 3.43 6.76 -2.53
N GLN A 105 3.21 7.98 -2.08
CA GLN A 105 4.29 8.85 -1.60
C GLN A 105 4.08 9.18 -0.13
N TYR A 106 5.06 8.86 0.68
CA TYR A 106 5.03 9.12 2.12
C TYR A 106 5.93 10.30 2.49
N GLN A 107 5.40 11.23 3.28
CA GLN A 107 6.23 12.25 3.95
C GLN A 107 6.93 11.69 5.20
N LYS A 108 6.36 10.65 5.83
CA LYS A 108 6.92 9.97 6.99
C LYS A 108 6.57 8.49 6.92
N LEU A 109 7.57 7.64 7.07
CA LEU A 109 7.40 6.20 7.10
C LEU A 109 8.09 5.64 8.33
N VAL A 110 7.34 4.95 9.20
CA VAL A 110 7.84 4.27 10.39
C VAL A 110 7.74 2.78 10.15
N LEU A 111 8.89 2.15 9.94
CA LEU A 111 8.99 0.71 9.68
C LEU A 111 9.38 -0.04 10.95
N SER A 112 8.67 -1.10 11.27
CA SER A 112 9.09 -2.12 12.24
C SER A 112 9.66 -3.34 11.51
N ASP A 113 8.92 -3.85 10.55
CA ASP A 113 9.30 -4.95 9.67
C ASP A 113 8.40 -4.98 8.42
N VAL A 114 8.60 -5.98 7.56
CA VAL A 114 7.77 -6.23 6.38
C VAL A 114 6.31 -6.37 6.80
N ASN A 115 5.41 -5.59 6.24
CA ASN A 115 3.97 -5.56 6.59
C ASN A 115 3.61 -4.99 7.97
N ASN A 116 4.54 -4.42 8.72
CA ASN A 116 4.26 -3.71 9.97
C ASN A 116 4.85 -2.30 9.91
N TYR A 117 4.04 -1.34 9.47
CA TYR A 117 4.47 0.05 9.30
C TYR A 117 3.34 1.07 9.48
N ILE A 118 3.75 2.31 9.72
CA ILE A 118 2.90 3.50 9.69
C ILE A 118 3.40 4.38 8.55
N GLY A 119 2.57 4.62 7.55
CA GLY A 119 2.86 5.50 6.43
C GLY A 119 2.00 6.75 6.47
N VAL A 120 2.60 7.92 6.58
CA VAL A 120 1.91 9.22 6.49
C VAL A 120 2.11 9.73 5.08
N ASN A 121 1.04 9.78 4.29
CA ASN A 121 1.09 10.27 2.92
C ASN A 121 1.31 11.78 2.85
N ASN A 122 1.63 12.29 1.68
CA ASN A 122 1.71 13.72 1.44
C ASN A 122 0.34 14.40 1.62
N TYR A 123 0.36 15.68 2.00
CA TYR A 123 -0.86 16.48 2.13
C TYR A 123 -1.52 16.71 0.78
N VAL A 124 -2.81 16.44 0.70
CA VAL A 124 -3.65 16.68 -0.47
C VAL A 124 -4.68 17.76 -0.13
N LYS A 125 -4.83 18.75 -1.01
CA LYS A 125 -5.87 19.79 -0.88
C LYS A 125 -7.23 19.16 -1.10
N VAL A 126 -8.19 19.49 -0.25
CA VAL A 126 -9.55 18.97 -0.31
C VAL A 126 -10.55 20.12 -0.25
N ASP A 127 -11.56 20.01 -1.11
CA ASP A 127 -12.74 20.84 -0.98
C ASP A 127 -13.54 20.36 0.25
N ILE A 128 -13.87 21.30 1.13
CA ILE A 128 -14.60 21.01 2.37
C ILE A 128 -15.95 20.33 2.11
N THR A 129 -16.55 20.58 0.95
CA THR A 129 -17.82 19.95 0.55
C THR A 129 -17.70 18.44 0.36
N LYS A 130 -16.51 17.95 -0.05
CA LYS A 130 -16.20 16.52 -0.25
C LYS A 130 -15.62 15.83 1.00
N TRP A 131 -15.46 16.58 2.08
CA TRP A 131 -14.82 16.08 3.30
C TRP A 131 -15.48 14.81 3.89
N ARG A 132 -16.80 14.70 3.82
CA ARG A 132 -17.51 13.51 4.35
C ARG A 132 -17.13 12.23 3.61
N GLU A 133 -16.99 12.30 2.28
CA GLU A 133 -16.59 11.15 1.44
C GLU A 133 -15.14 10.75 1.74
N VAL A 134 -14.25 11.75 1.84
CA VAL A 134 -12.84 11.53 2.17
C VAL A 134 -12.70 10.89 3.56
N LYS A 135 -13.42 11.38 4.56
CA LYS A 135 -13.38 10.83 5.92
C LYS A 135 -13.86 9.39 5.99
N GLN A 136 -14.84 9.00 5.17
CA GLN A 136 -15.32 7.61 5.13
C GLN A 136 -14.31 6.66 4.48
N SER A 137 -13.57 7.13 3.47
CA SER A 137 -12.59 6.32 2.74
C SER A 137 -11.24 6.21 3.45
N GLN A 138 -10.92 7.16 4.34
CA GLN A 138 -9.63 7.27 5.04
C GLN A 138 -9.84 7.40 6.55
N PRO A 139 -9.84 6.29 7.30
CA PRO A 139 -10.16 6.29 8.73
C PRO A 139 -9.11 7.00 9.59
N HIS A 140 -7.85 7.04 9.14
CA HIS A 140 -6.76 7.73 9.81
C HIS A 140 -6.17 8.80 8.90
N TYR A 141 -6.03 10.01 9.40
CA TYR A 141 -5.50 11.14 8.66
C TYR A 141 -4.98 12.24 9.58
N LEU A 142 -4.02 13.01 9.07
CA LEU A 142 -3.66 14.32 9.60
C LEU A 142 -4.42 15.38 8.85
N PHE A 143 -4.81 16.42 9.56
CA PHE A 143 -5.57 17.53 9.00
C PHE A 143 -4.85 18.85 9.24
N LYS A 144 -4.77 19.70 8.23
CA LYS A 144 -4.12 21.00 8.30
C LYS A 144 -4.99 22.07 7.65
N VAL A 145 -5.10 23.21 8.32
CA VAL A 145 -5.80 24.40 7.81
C VAL A 145 -4.78 25.52 7.68
N GLU A 146 -4.56 26.01 6.47
CA GLU A 146 -3.67 27.12 6.19
C GLU A 146 -4.38 28.08 5.22
N ASN A 147 -4.50 29.38 5.60
CA ASN A 147 -5.10 30.41 4.75
C ASN A 147 -6.47 30.00 4.16
N ASP A 148 -7.38 29.50 4.99
CA ASP A 148 -8.71 29.00 4.61
C ASP A 148 -8.72 27.85 3.61
N LYS A 149 -7.55 27.22 3.39
CA LYS A 149 -7.44 26.02 2.57
C LYS A 149 -7.28 24.79 3.46
N PHE A 150 -8.11 23.80 3.15
CA PHE A 150 -8.09 22.51 3.86
C PHE A 150 -7.18 21.53 3.11
N SER A 151 -6.31 20.87 3.86
CA SER A 151 -5.51 19.77 3.36
C SER A 151 -5.49 18.63 4.37
N PHE A 152 -5.43 17.41 3.86
CA PHE A 152 -5.32 16.23 4.71
C PHE A 152 -4.22 15.31 4.17
N ALA A 153 -3.61 14.55 5.08
CA ALA A 153 -2.66 13.50 4.74
C ALA A 153 -3.23 12.18 5.25
N PRO A 154 -3.56 11.24 4.35
CA PRO A 154 -3.97 9.90 4.75
C PRO A 154 -2.87 9.21 5.54
N VAL A 155 -3.25 8.45 6.57
CA VAL A 155 -2.32 7.64 7.36
C VAL A 155 -2.65 6.17 7.13
N LYS A 156 -1.70 5.43 6.56
CA LYS A 156 -1.81 4.01 6.30
C LYS A 156 -1.21 3.23 7.47
N LEU A 157 -2.01 2.41 8.11
CA LEU A 157 -1.58 1.53 9.19
C LEU A 157 -1.56 0.09 8.70
N LYS A 158 -0.47 -0.62 8.96
CA LYS A 158 -0.31 -2.02 8.56
C LYS A 158 0.11 -2.91 9.71
N GLY A 159 -0.40 -4.13 9.67
CA GLY A 159 -0.04 -5.21 10.58
C GLY A 159 -0.34 -4.87 12.04
N ARG A 160 0.69 -4.91 12.91
CA ARG A 160 0.55 -4.65 14.35
C ARG A 160 0.17 -3.22 14.71
N PHE A 161 0.33 -2.28 13.77
CA PHE A 161 -0.06 -0.88 13.95
C PHE A 161 -1.50 -0.61 13.56
N ASP A 162 -2.17 -1.55 12.87
CA ASP A 162 -3.56 -1.41 12.50
C ASP A 162 -4.48 -1.67 13.71
N PHE A 163 -5.22 -0.64 14.11
CA PHE A 163 -6.20 -0.70 15.19
C PHE A 163 -7.60 -0.30 14.73
N HIS A 164 -7.80 -0.11 13.41
CA HIS A 164 -9.07 0.40 12.90
C HIS A 164 -10.11 -0.70 12.70
N ASP A 165 -9.77 -1.74 11.96
CA ASP A 165 -10.69 -2.84 11.63
C ASP A 165 -10.46 -4.07 12.51
N LEU A 166 -10.82 -3.95 13.80
CA LEU A 166 -10.76 -5.10 14.67
C LEU A 166 -11.92 -6.04 14.42
N GLN A 167 -11.61 -7.09 13.72
CA GLN A 167 -12.50 -8.23 13.61
C GLN A 167 -12.81 -8.77 15.03
N LEU A 168 -14.04 -9.25 15.23
CA LEU A 168 -14.54 -9.70 16.54
C LEU A 168 -13.63 -10.72 17.25
N HIS A 169 -12.88 -11.53 16.49
CA HIS A 169 -11.97 -12.54 17.02
C HIS A 169 -10.58 -12.02 17.39
N LYS A 170 -10.23 -10.77 17.05
CA LYS A 170 -8.93 -10.20 17.43
C LYS A 170 -8.94 -9.68 18.86
N ASN A 171 -7.86 -9.97 19.57
CA ASN A 171 -7.70 -9.53 20.96
C ASN A 171 -7.56 -8.01 21.05
N LYS A 172 -8.57 -7.37 21.66
CA LYS A 172 -8.63 -5.91 21.82
C LYS A 172 -7.74 -5.37 22.96
N SER A 173 -7.22 -6.24 23.84
CA SER A 173 -6.40 -5.80 24.99
C SER A 173 -5.06 -5.17 24.57
N LYS A 174 -4.57 -5.49 23.37
CA LYS A 174 -3.31 -4.95 22.84
C LYS A 174 -3.44 -3.63 22.08
N LEU A 175 -4.65 -3.05 21.99
CA LEU A 175 -4.90 -1.82 21.22
C LEU A 175 -4.23 -0.58 21.78
N VAL A 176 -3.94 -0.58 23.07
CA VAL A 176 -3.23 0.52 23.73
C VAL A 176 -1.88 0.78 23.06
N ILE A 177 -1.13 -0.29 22.69
CA ILE A 177 0.20 -0.16 22.11
C ILE A 177 0.16 0.53 20.72
N PRO A 178 -0.58 0.04 19.71
CA PRO A 178 -0.61 0.70 18.42
C PRO A 178 -1.20 2.11 18.46
N LYS A 179 -2.16 2.37 19.37
CA LYS A 179 -2.68 3.73 19.58
C LYS A 179 -1.64 4.67 20.18
N ALA A 180 -0.88 4.23 21.18
CA ALA A 180 0.20 5.01 21.76
C ALA A 180 1.31 5.30 20.73
N LEU A 181 1.69 4.29 19.93
CA LEU A 181 2.67 4.45 18.85
C LEU A 181 2.16 5.40 17.76
N TYR A 182 0.87 5.34 17.42
CA TYR A 182 0.26 6.30 16.50
C TYR A 182 0.35 7.73 17.05
N GLN A 183 -0.01 7.95 18.32
CA GLN A 183 0.08 9.27 18.96
C GLN A 183 1.52 9.79 18.95
N TYR A 184 2.47 8.92 19.27
CA TYR A 184 3.88 9.28 19.31
C TYR A 184 4.44 9.61 17.92
N PHE A 185 4.27 8.71 16.95
CA PHE A 185 4.89 8.85 15.64
C PHE A 185 4.13 9.76 14.67
N VAL A 186 2.82 9.87 14.79
CA VAL A 186 1.99 10.62 13.83
C VAL A 186 1.61 11.99 14.38
N ASN A 187 1.26 12.08 15.66
CA ASN A 187 0.81 13.31 16.29
C ASN A 187 1.89 13.98 17.14
N ASP A 188 3.09 13.41 17.21
CA ASP A 188 4.24 13.90 18.00
C ASP A 188 3.92 14.11 19.50
N ILE A 189 3.01 13.29 20.04
CA ILE A 189 2.63 13.31 21.46
C ILE A 189 3.56 12.37 22.23
N LEU A 190 4.34 12.92 23.15
CA LEU A 190 5.21 12.14 24.03
C LEU A 190 4.37 11.30 25.00
N PRO A 191 4.75 10.04 25.28
CA PRO A 191 4.15 9.28 26.36
C PRO A 191 4.47 9.95 27.71
N GLU A 192 3.44 10.12 28.54
CA GLU A 192 3.59 10.57 29.94
C GLU A 192 4.09 9.45 30.83
#